data_d33ff7631bfc8d44a095830d3d6152e4
#
_entry.id   d33ff7631bfc8d44a095830d3d6152e4
#
_cell.length_a   1.000
_cell.length_b   1.000
_cell.length_c   1.000
_cell.angle_alpha   90.00
_cell.angle_beta   90.00
_cell.angle_gamma   90.00
#
_symmetry.space_group_name_H-M   'P 1'
#
loop_
_entity.id
_entity.type
_entity.pdbx_description
1 polymer ?
#
loop_
_entity_poly.entity_id
_entity_poly.type
_entity_poly.pdbx_seq_one_letter_code
_entity_poly.pdbx_strand_id
1 'polypeptide(L)'
;MYKYRGHEALEPLLSEILLAAYQRLLQDLRKRNSSFQMDAFIPVPVSEERLLERGFNQAERMAAYLSGRTETQVHEVLRRTLHSDKQSFKTRGARLRDTQKLFTVDDQSILSMLSAIDKRAVSHQSSNSRSSSLAPPILHLLIIDDIYTTGSTVNACAAAISESLQALCLEVQTDIFVLTLARS
;
A
#
# COMPACT_ATOMS: atom_id res chain seq x y z
N MET A 1 11.26 -2.26 -19.59
CA MET A 1 10.68 -3.20 -20.57
C MET A 1 9.24 -3.62 -20.24
N TYR A 2 8.93 -3.97 -18.99
CA TYR A 2 7.57 -4.35 -18.55
C TYR A 2 6.51 -3.22 -18.69
N LYS A 3 6.92 -1.99 -18.91
CA LYS A 3 6.04 -0.79 -18.97
C LYS A 3 5.31 -0.59 -20.30
N TYR A 4 5.59 -1.40 -21.34
CA TYR A 4 5.04 -1.22 -22.68
C TYR A 4 4.11 -2.38 -23.07
N ARG A 5 3.05 -2.06 -23.86
CA ARG A 5 2.18 -3.05 -24.49
C ARG A 5 3.02 -4.13 -25.18
N GLY A 6 2.94 -5.37 -24.71
CA GLY A 6 3.66 -6.51 -25.30
C GLY A 6 4.39 -7.42 -24.32
N HIS A 7 4.46 -7.07 -23.02
CA HIS A 7 5.09 -7.92 -22.01
C HIS A 7 4.11 -8.48 -20.97
N GLU A 8 2.83 -8.58 -21.29
CA GLU A 8 1.82 -9.26 -20.45
C GLU A 8 2.21 -10.73 -20.17
N ALA A 9 2.96 -11.35 -21.08
CA ALA A 9 3.48 -12.72 -20.87
C ALA A 9 4.44 -12.83 -19.67
N LEU A 10 5.07 -11.74 -19.21
CA LEU A 10 5.95 -11.75 -18.03
C LEU A 10 5.20 -11.47 -16.70
N GLU A 11 3.96 -11.02 -16.77
CA GLU A 11 3.17 -10.69 -15.58
C GLU A 11 3.05 -11.85 -14.59
N PRO A 12 2.74 -13.09 -15.01
CA PRO A 12 2.68 -14.21 -14.08
C PRO A 12 4.02 -14.47 -13.37
N LEU A 13 5.14 -14.43 -14.11
CA LEU A 13 6.47 -14.64 -13.54
C LEU A 13 6.82 -13.53 -12.53
N LEU A 14 6.55 -12.28 -12.86
CA LEU A 14 6.83 -11.15 -11.98
C LEU A 14 5.96 -11.19 -10.71
N SER A 15 4.72 -11.65 -10.85
CA SER A 15 3.80 -11.83 -9.73
C SER A 15 4.26 -12.96 -8.80
N GLU A 16 4.80 -14.06 -9.32
CA GLU A 16 5.40 -15.14 -8.51
C GLU A 16 6.66 -14.66 -7.78
N ILE A 17 7.52 -13.87 -8.42
CA ILE A 17 8.68 -13.26 -7.77
C ILE A 17 8.24 -12.35 -6.62
N LEU A 18 7.19 -11.54 -6.84
CA LEU A 18 6.64 -10.68 -5.80
C LEU A 18 6.05 -11.48 -4.64
N LEU A 19 5.35 -12.58 -4.92
CA LEU A 19 4.82 -13.49 -3.90
C LEU A 19 5.95 -14.10 -3.06
N ALA A 20 7.02 -14.58 -3.70
CA ALA A 20 8.17 -15.11 -2.99
C ALA A 20 8.85 -14.05 -2.10
N ALA A 21 8.98 -12.82 -2.59
CA ALA A 21 9.52 -11.70 -1.82
C ALA A 21 8.61 -11.36 -0.62
N TYR A 22 7.28 -11.33 -0.80
CA TYR A 22 6.31 -11.15 0.27
C TYR A 22 6.40 -12.24 1.34
N GLN A 23 6.46 -13.52 0.92
CA GLN A 23 6.61 -14.65 1.85
C GLN A 23 7.90 -14.55 2.66
N ARG A 24 8.99 -14.12 2.02
CA ARG A 24 10.28 -13.89 2.71
C ARG A 24 10.16 -12.76 3.74
N LEU A 25 9.53 -11.63 3.38
CA LEU A 25 9.25 -10.52 4.29
C LEU A 25 8.45 -11.01 5.50
N LEU A 26 7.36 -11.76 5.29
CA LEU A 26 6.56 -12.32 6.38
C LEU A 26 7.37 -13.25 7.29
N GLN A 27 8.20 -14.13 6.72
CA GLN A 27 9.06 -15.01 7.51
C GLN A 27 10.01 -14.21 8.41
N ASP A 28 10.62 -13.14 7.90
CA ASP A 28 11.56 -12.32 8.67
C ASP A 28 10.85 -11.52 9.77
N LEU A 29 9.63 -11.01 9.52
CA LEU A 29 8.80 -10.34 10.52
C LEU A 29 8.32 -11.32 11.60
N ARG A 30 7.92 -12.54 11.24
CA ARG A 30 7.47 -13.58 12.16
C ARG A 30 8.57 -14.15 13.05
N LYS A 31 9.83 -14.00 12.69
CA LYS A 31 10.96 -14.30 13.59
C LYS A 31 10.97 -13.37 14.82
N ARG A 32 10.49 -12.14 14.67
CA ARG A 32 10.43 -11.14 15.75
C ARG A 32 9.10 -11.18 16.50
N ASN A 33 8.01 -11.45 15.79
CA ASN A 33 6.66 -11.57 16.32
C ASN A 33 5.97 -12.74 15.62
N SER A 34 5.89 -13.91 16.25
CA SER A 34 5.34 -15.13 15.65
C SER A 34 3.88 -15.01 15.21
N SER A 35 3.12 -14.09 15.81
CA SER A 35 1.71 -13.80 15.47
C SER A 35 1.56 -12.68 14.44
N PHE A 36 2.68 -12.19 13.84
CA PHE A 36 2.62 -11.12 12.87
C PHE A 36 1.76 -11.48 11.65
N GLN A 37 0.84 -10.60 11.33
CA GLN A 37 0.00 -10.66 10.12
C GLN A 37 0.01 -9.30 9.43
N MET A 38 -0.07 -9.33 8.10
CA MET A 38 -0.29 -8.13 7.31
C MET A 38 -1.81 -7.88 7.22
N ASP A 39 -2.23 -6.65 7.55
CA ASP A 39 -3.66 -6.33 7.64
C ASP A 39 -4.25 -5.93 6.28
N ALA A 40 -3.50 -5.15 5.49
CA ALA A 40 -3.97 -4.68 4.19
C ALA A 40 -2.84 -4.52 3.16
N PHE A 41 -3.17 -4.76 1.89
CA PHE A 41 -2.37 -4.37 0.73
C PHE A 41 -2.90 -3.07 0.15
N ILE A 42 -2.02 -2.09 -0.05
CA ILE A 42 -2.36 -0.78 -0.57
C ILE A 42 -1.57 -0.53 -1.86
N PRO A 43 -2.19 -0.66 -3.04
CA PRO A 43 -1.53 -0.39 -4.30
C PRO A 43 -1.32 1.12 -4.48
N VAL A 44 -0.15 1.49 -4.99
CA VAL A 44 0.14 2.88 -5.38
C VAL A 44 -0.68 3.23 -6.63
N PRO A 45 -1.50 4.30 -6.61
CA PRO A 45 -2.27 4.69 -7.78
C PRO A 45 -1.38 5.32 -8.85
N VAL A 46 -1.61 4.94 -10.10
CA VAL A 46 -0.98 5.57 -11.27
C VAL A 46 -1.71 6.86 -11.65
N SER A 47 -1.06 7.72 -12.45
CA SER A 47 -1.74 8.88 -13.03
C SER A 47 -2.78 8.46 -14.08
N GLU A 48 -3.85 9.27 -14.25
CA GLU A 48 -4.86 9.01 -15.28
C GLU A 48 -4.25 8.87 -16.67
N GLU A 49 -3.27 9.72 -17.01
CA GLU A 49 -2.53 9.65 -18.27
C GLU A 49 -1.89 8.26 -18.45
N ARG A 50 -1.20 7.75 -17.43
CA ARG A 50 -0.59 6.41 -17.49
C ARG A 50 -1.62 5.29 -17.52
N LEU A 51 -2.76 5.49 -16.82
CA LEU A 51 -3.85 4.53 -16.86
C LEU A 51 -4.46 4.45 -18.26
N LEU A 52 -4.68 5.58 -18.93
CA LEU A 52 -5.16 5.64 -20.30
C LEU A 52 -4.14 5.04 -21.29
N GLU A 53 -2.83 5.33 -21.11
CA GLU A 53 -1.77 4.80 -21.95
C GLU A 53 -1.62 3.28 -21.84
N ARG A 54 -1.70 2.72 -20.60
CA ARG A 54 -1.40 1.32 -20.31
C ARG A 54 -2.64 0.44 -20.23
N GLY A 55 -3.80 1.04 -19.94
CA GLY A 55 -5.07 0.33 -19.73
C GLY A 55 -5.22 -0.31 -18.35
N PHE A 56 -4.20 -0.24 -17.47
CA PHE A 56 -4.24 -0.84 -16.13
C PHE A 56 -3.22 -0.22 -15.18
N ASN A 57 -3.44 -0.42 -13.86
CA ASN A 57 -2.48 -0.15 -12.81
C ASN A 57 -1.72 -1.43 -12.44
N GLN A 58 -0.41 -1.43 -12.60
CA GLN A 58 0.45 -2.58 -12.30
C GLN A 58 0.43 -2.93 -10.81
N ALA A 59 0.46 -1.91 -9.94
CA ALA A 59 0.42 -2.12 -8.48
C ALA A 59 -0.88 -2.79 -8.03
N GLU A 60 -2.03 -2.43 -8.63
CA GLU A 60 -3.32 -3.07 -8.37
C GLU A 60 -3.32 -4.55 -8.80
N ARG A 61 -2.83 -4.87 -10.00
CA ARG A 61 -2.72 -6.25 -10.46
C ARG A 61 -1.84 -7.09 -9.56
N MET A 62 -0.69 -6.55 -9.13
CA MET A 62 0.22 -7.21 -8.21
C MET A 62 -0.43 -7.42 -6.83
N ALA A 63 -1.11 -6.40 -6.30
CA ALA A 63 -1.82 -6.49 -5.03
C ALA A 63 -2.95 -7.53 -5.09
N ALA A 64 -3.74 -7.55 -6.17
CA ALA A 64 -4.78 -8.54 -6.40
C ALA A 64 -4.23 -9.95 -6.49
N TYR A 65 -3.08 -10.13 -7.17
CA TYR A 65 -2.40 -11.42 -7.25
C TYR A 65 -1.98 -11.94 -5.86
N LEU A 66 -1.37 -11.09 -5.02
CA LEU A 66 -1.00 -11.44 -3.65
C LEU A 66 -2.23 -11.77 -2.80
N SER A 67 -3.28 -10.95 -2.90
CA SER A 67 -4.53 -11.15 -2.14
C SER A 67 -5.20 -12.48 -2.48
N GLY A 68 -5.19 -12.90 -3.74
CA GLY A 68 -5.73 -14.20 -4.16
C GLY A 68 -4.95 -15.42 -3.63
N ARG A 69 -3.77 -15.22 -3.06
CA ARG A 69 -2.89 -16.28 -2.50
C ARG A 69 -2.63 -16.14 -1.02
N THR A 70 -3.22 -15.14 -0.40
CA THR A 70 -3.07 -14.84 1.03
C THR A 70 -4.43 -14.47 1.60
N GLU A 71 -4.53 -14.33 2.91
CA GLU A 71 -5.75 -13.87 3.57
C GLU A 71 -5.86 -12.33 3.63
N THR A 72 -4.82 -11.62 3.14
CA THR A 72 -4.76 -10.15 3.20
C THR A 72 -5.52 -9.54 2.02
N GLN A 73 -6.41 -8.60 2.31
CA GLN A 73 -7.23 -7.93 1.29
C GLN A 73 -6.53 -6.71 0.70
N VAL A 74 -6.93 -6.36 -0.54
CA VAL A 74 -6.53 -5.12 -1.21
C VAL A 74 -7.49 -4.00 -0.86
N HIS A 75 -6.95 -2.82 -0.54
CA HIS A 75 -7.72 -1.63 -0.27
C HIS A 75 -7.15 -0.43 -1.05
N GLU A 76 -7.94 0.12 -1.96
CA GLU A 76 -7.58 1.28 -2.77
C GLU A 76 -7.94 2.58 -2.04
N VAL A 77 -7.21 2.86 -0.96
CA VAL A 77 -7.45 4.04 -0.12
C VAL A 77 -6.78 5.31 -0.64
N LEU A 78 -5.78 5.15 -1.51
CA LEU A 78 -5.01 6.26 -2.06
C LEU A 78 -5.62 6.77 -3.37
N ARG A 79 -5.61 8.10 -3.53
CA ARG A 79 -5.94 8.80 -4.78
C ARG A 79 -4.75 9.66 -5.20
N ARG A 80 -4.41 9.64 -6.47
CA ARG A 80 -3.39 10.55 -7.00
C ARG A 80 -4.04 11.88 -7.34
N THR A 81 -3.50 12.96 -6.78
CA THR A 81 -3.96 14.31 -7.11
C THR A 81 -3.55 14.69 -8.53
N LEU A 82 -4.47 15.27 -9.29
CA LEU A 82 -4.17 15.84 -10.59
C LEU A 82 -3.31 17.09 -10.40
N HIS A 83 -2.04 17.03 -10.77
CA HIS A 83 -1.28 18.26 -10.95
C HIS A 83 -1.67 18.89 -12.28
N SER A 84 -2.31 20.05 -12.22
CA SER A 84 -2.42 20.91 -13.41
C SER A 84 -1.02 21.37 -13.81
N ASP A 85 -0.63 21.11 -15.05
CA ASP A 85 0.69 21.35 -15.68
C ASP A 85 1.18 22.82 -15.70
N LYS A 86 0.66 23.71 -14.85
CA LYS A 86 0.98 25.15 -14.88
C LYS A 86 2.13 25.59 -13.96
N GLN A 87 3.07 24.71 -13.59
CA GLN A 87 4.16 25.12 -12.67
C GLN A 87 5.57 24.71 -13.12
N SER A 88 5.98 25.18 -14.28
CA SER A 88 7.35 24.94 -14.83
C SER A 88 8.48 25.76 -14.14
N PHE A 89 8.23 26.55 -13.11
CA PHE A 89 9.22 27.44 -12.47
C PHE A 89 9.35 27.27 -10.95
N LYS A 90 9.32 26.05 -10.41
CA LYS A 90 9.47 25.84 -8.96
C LYS A 90 10.90 25.45 -8.54
N THR A 91 11.40 26.04 -7.46
CA THR A 91 12.68 25.71 -6.81
C THR A 91 12.68 24.27 -6.25
N ARG A 92 13.88 23.69 -6.03
CA ARG A 92 14.05 22.32 -5.50
C ARG A 92 13.26 22.07 -4.20
N GLY A 93 13.18 23.07 -3.31
CA GLY A 93 12.43 22.98 -2.06
C GLY A 93 10.91 23.01 -2.23
N ALA A 94 10.42 23.69 -3.29
CA ALA A 94 9.00 23.66 -3.64
C ALA A 94 8.59 22.31 -4.25
N ARG A 95 9.49 21.67 -5.03
CA ARG A 95 9.26 20.31 -5.58
C ARG A 95 9.14 19.26 -4.48
N LEU A 96 9.92 19.36 -3.39
CA LEU A 96 9.83 18.42 -2.26
C LEU A 96 8.47 18.54 -1.53
N ARG A 97 7.98 19.77 -1.33
CA ARG A 97 6.66 20.02 -0.72
C ARG A 97 5.50 19.64 -1.64
N ASP A 98 5.67 19.78 -2.95
CA ASP A 98 4.67 19.35 -3.94
C ASP A 98 4.58 17.81 -4.04
N THR A 99 5.69 17.10 -3.82
CA THR A 99 5.68 15.63 -3.78
C THR A 99 4.86 15.09 -2.60
N GLN A 100 4.82 15.80 -1.47
CA GLN A 100 4.00 15.44 -0.31
C GLN A 100 2.49 15.55 -0.58
N LYS A 101 2.07 16.36 -1.58
CA LYS A 101 0.66 16.53 -1.96
C LYS A 101 0.25 15.72 -3.21
N LEU A 102 1.11 14.79 -3.65
CA LEU A 102 0.83 13.96 -4.83
C LEU A 102 -0.28 12.94 -4.59
N PHE A 103 -0.51 12.59 -3.34
CA PHE A 103 -1.51 11.60 -2.95
C PHE A 103 -2.41 12.16 -1.87
N THR A 104 -3.67 11.79 -1.94
CA THR A 104 -4.68 12.01 -0.92
C THR A 104 -5.32 10.68 -0.57
N VAL A 105 -5.96 10.61 0.57
CA VAL A 105 -6.70 9.45 1.01
C VAL A 105 -8.19 9.80 0.99
N ASP A 106 -8.99 8.85 0.58
CA ASP A 106 -10.43 8.91 0.73
C ASP A 106 -10.84 8.39 2.11
N ASP A 107 -11.39 9.26 2.94
CA ASP A 107 -11.75 8.94 4.33
C ASP A 107 -12.74 7.77 4.43
N GLN A 108 -13.68 7.66 3.49
CA GLN A 108 -14.62 6.53 3.47
C GLN A 108 -13.91 5.21 3.16
N SER A 109 -12.92 5.22 2.26
CA SER A 109 -12.11 4.05 1.95
C SER A 109 -11.26 3.60 3.15
N ILE A 110 -10.69 4.53 3.92
CA ILE A 110 -9.97 4.21 5.18
C ILE A 110 -10.93 3.58 6.20
N LEU A 111 -12.07 4.17 6.45
CA LEU A 111 -13.05 3.64 7.42
C LEU A 111 -13.57 2.26 7.00
N SER A 112 -13.79 2.05 5.70
CA SER A 112 -14.17 0.75 5.14
C SER A 112 -13.09 -0.31 5.34
N MET A 113 -11.81 0.05 5.09
CA MET A 113 -10.66 -0.80 5.32
C MET A 113 -10.57 -1.23 6.80
N LEU A 114 -10.64 -0.28 7.73
CA LEU A 114 -10.58 -0.56 9.17
C LEU A 114 -11.72 -1.48 9.61
N SER A 115 -12.95 -1.22 9.14
CA SER A 115 -14.10 -2.09 9.43
C SER A 115 -13.91 -3.51 8.89
N ALA A 116 -13.30 -3.69 7.73
CA ALA A 116 -13.02 -5.01 7.16
C ALA A 116 -11.96 -5.77 7.98
N ILE A 117 -10.91 -5.05 8.45
CA ILE A 117 -9.86 -5.60 9.29
C ILE A 117 -10.43 -6.05 10.64
N ASP A 118 -11.26 -5.22 11.29
CA ASP A 118 -11.90 -5.55 12.58
C ASP A 118 -12.79 -6.80 12.46
N LYS A 119 -13.60 -6.88 11.41
CA LYS A 119 -14.46 -8.06 11.17
C LYS A 119 -13.63 -9.34 11.00
N ARG A 120 -12.48 -9.26 10.30
CA ARG A 120 -11.58 -10.40 10.15
C ARG A 120 -10.96 -10.80 11.47
N ALA A 121 -10.50 -9.84 12.27
CA ALA A 121 -9.94 -10.11 13.60
C ALA A 121 -10.95 -10.82 14.52
N VAL A 122 -12.22 -10.41 14.51
CA VAL A 122 -13.30 -11.04 15.28
C VAL A 122 -13.58 -12.47 14.79
N SER A 123 -13.57 -12.73 13.50
CA SER A 123 -13.82 -14.06 12.94
C SER A 123 -12.71 -15.07 13.29
N HIS A 124 -11.47 -14.61 13.47
CA HIS A 124 -10.34 -15.47 13.86
C HIS A 124 -10.23 -15.68 15.40
N GLN A 125 -10.89 -14.85 16.22
CA GLN A 125 -10.84 -14.93 17.69
C GLN A 125 -11.85 -15.90 18.31
N SER A 126 -12.61 -16.66 17.56
CA SER A 126 -13.62 -17.60 18.09
C SER A 126 -13.05 -18.80 18.89
N SER A 127 -11.77 -18.87 19.17
CA SER A 127 -11.16 -19.99 19.91
C SER A 127 -10.16 -19.68 21.02
N ASN A 128 -9.79 -18.43 21.34
CA ASN A 128 -8.93 -18.20 22.51
C ASN A 128 -9.05 -16.79 23.10
N SER A 129 -9.44 -16.77 24.38
CA SER A 129 -9.28 -15.76 25.45
C SER A 129 -8.80 -14.35 25.05
N ARG A 130 -9.70 -13.37 25.26
CA ARG A 130 -9.40 -11.93 25.33
C ARG A 130 -8.30 -11.68 26.37
N SER A 131 -7.06 -11.50 25.93
CA SER A 131 -6.12 -10.71 26.69
C SER A 131 -6.42 -9.24 26.38
N SER A 132 -6.96 -8.52 27.33
CA SER A 132 -7.14 -7.07 27.29
C SER A 132 -5.76 -6.40 27.32
N SER A 133 -5.10 -6.30 26.17
CA SER A 133 -3.94 -5.44 26.02
C SER A 133 -4.45 -3.99 26.03
N LEU A 134 -3.99 -3.19 26.99
CA LEU A 134 -4.25 -1.74 27.07
C LEU A 134 -3.51 -0.93 26.01
N ALA A 135 -2.69 -1.58 25.18
CA ALA A 135 -1.98 -0.92 24.08
C ALA A 135 -2.89 -0.77 22.85
N PRO A 136 -2.84 0.37 22.13
CA PRO A 136 -3.58 0.56 20.91
C PRO A 136 -3.18 -0.52 19.88
N PRO A 137 -4.11 -0.99 19.05
CA PRO A 137 -3.80 -1.96 18.02
C PRO A 137 -2.79 -1.37 17.02
N ILE A 138 -1.81 -2.17 16.62
CA ILE A 138 -0.87 -1.80 15.56
C ILE A 138 -1.42 -2.32 14.24
N LEU A 139 -1.60 -1.42 13.28
CA LEU A 139 -2.06 -1.71 11.94
C LEU A 139 -0.86 -1.92 11.01
N HIS A 140 -0.74 -3.11 10.42
CA HIS A 140 0.35 -3.45 9.51
C HIS A 140 -0.10 -3.31 8.06
N LEU A 141 0.36 -2.28 7.36
CA LEU A 141 0.00 -1.97 5.98
C LEU A 141 1.16 -2.25 5.03
N LEU A 142 0.89 -2.84 3.86
CA LEU A 142 1.88 -3.05 2.82
C LEU A 142 1.55 -2.22 1.58
N ILE A 143 2.36 -1.21 1.32
CA ILE A 143 2.31 -0.44 0.08
C ILE A 143 2.98 -1.26 -1.03
N ILE A 144 2.30 -1.41 -2.16
CA ILE A 144 2.79 -2.14 -3.33
C ILE A 144 2.99 -1.17 -4.49
N ASP A 145 4.20 -1.19 -5.08
CA ASP A 145 4.56 -0.36 -6.25
C ASP A 145 5.39 -1.20 -7.24
N ASP A 146 5.49 -0.78 -8.51
CA ASP A 146 6.27 -1.48 -9.53
C ASP A 146 7.78 -1.24 -9.36
N ILE A 147 8.20 -0.01 -9.07
CA ILE A 147 9.62 0.39 -9.02
C ILE A 147 9.89 1.34 -7.86
N TYR A 148 10.86 0.98 -7.06
CA TYR A 148 11.45 1.87 -6.06
C TYR A 148 12.65 2.63 -6.66
N THR A 149 12.56 3.95 -6.72
CA THR A 149 13.69 4.82 -7.14
C THR A 149 14.28 5.55 -5.94
N THR A 150 13.77 6.72 -5.64
CA THR A 150 14.20 7.55 -4.50
C THR A 150 13.37 7.33 -3.23
N GLY A 151 12.31 6.55 -3.32
CA GLY A 151 11.33 6.38 -2.24
C GLY A 151 10.34 7.54 -2.09
N SER A 152 10.42 8.58 -2.91
CA SER A 152 9.54 9.76 -2.79
C SER A 152 8.06 9.40 -2.95
N THR A 153 7.73 8.50 -3.87
CA THR A 153 6.35 8.02 -4.10
C THR A 153 5.81 7.31 -2.86
N VAL A 154 6.53 6.31 -2.38
CA VAL A 154 6.07 5.50 -1.23
C VAL A 154 6.03 6.30 0.07
N ASN A 155 6.97 7.24 0.26
CA ASN A 155 6.95 8.16 1.39
C ASN A 155 5.76 9.11 1.33
N ALA A 156 5.40 9.62 0.16
CA ALA A 156 4.21 10.46 -0.02
C ALA A 156 2.91 9.67 0.23
N CYS A 157 2.83 8.41 -0.20
CA CYS A 157 1.71 7.52 0.10
C CYS A 157 1.59 7.25 1.61
N ALA A 158 2.70 6.92 2.27
CA ALA A 158 2.73 6.67 3.71
C ALA A 158 2.32 7.92 4.51
N ALA A 159 2.82 9.09 4.12
CA ALA A 159 2.44 10.37 4.74
C ALA A 159 0.94 10.64 4.60
N ALA A 160 0.38 10.47 3.40
CA ALA A 160 -1.05 10.68 3.16
C ALA A 160 -1.94 9.76 4.02
N ILE A 161 -1.55 8.47 4.16
CA ILE A 161 -2.26 7.52 5.03
C ILE A 161 -2.19 7.96 6.49
N SER A 162 -0.98 8.30 6.98
CA SER A 162 -0.78 8.71 8.37
C SER A 162 -1.54 10.01 8.69
N GLU A 163 -1.51 10.98 7.80
CA GLU A 163 -2.24 12.26 7.94
C GLU A 163 -3.76 12.03 8.00
N SER A 164 -4.31 11.15 7.14
CA SER A 164 -5.74 10.81 7.16
C SER A 164 -6.15 10.11 8.47
N LEU A 165 -5.38 9.12 8.93
CA LEU A 165 -5.65 8.44 10.19
C LEU A 165 -5.62 9.41 11.39
N GLN A 166 -4.67 10.35 11.41
CA GLN A 166 -4.60 11.40 12.44
C GLN A 166 -5.79 12.36 12.36
N ALA A 167 -6.18 12.78 11.15
CA ALA A 167 -7.31 13.70 10.95
C ALA A 167 -8.64 13.07 11.40
N LEU A 168 -8.79 11.77 11.28
CA LEU A 168 -9.95 11.01 11.77
C LEU A 168 -9.92 10.76 13.28
N CYS A 169 -8.92 11.31 14.00
CA CYS A 169 -8.73 11.13 15.44
C CYS A 169 -8.68 9.65 15.88
N LEU A 170 -8.14 8.79 15.03
CA LEU A 170 -8.03 7.38 15.31
C LEU A 170 -6.73 7.13 16.09
N GLU A 171 -6.84 6.65 17.31
CA GLU A 171 -5.70 6.20 18.13
C GLU A 171 -5.20 4.82 17.67
N VAL A 172 -4.68 4.76 16.43
CA VAL A 172 -4.14 3.55 15.82
C VAL A 172 -2.67 3.76 15.53
N GLN A 173 -1.82 2.88 16.04
CA GLN A 173 -0.42 2.82 15.61
C GLN A 173 -0.36 2.12 14.25
N THR A 174 0.53 2.57 13.38
CA THR A 174 0.63 2.04 12.01
C THR A 174 2.07 1.73 11.65
N ASP A 175 2.33 0.49 11.30
CA ASP A 175 3.58 0.06 10.66
C ASP A 175 3.34 -0.06 9.16
N ILE A 176 4.06 0.73 8.36
CA ILE A 176 3.93 0.74 6.91
C ILE A 176 5.16 0.09 6.28
N PHE A 177 4.92 -1.00 5.59
CA PHE A 177 5.92 -1.74 4.81
C PHE A 177 5.78 -1.41 3.33
N VAL A 178 6.85 -1.65 2.57
CA VAL A 178 6.87 -1.41 1.11
C VAL A 178 7.38 -2.65 0.41
N LEU A 179 6.70 -3.06 -0.65
CA LEU A 179 7.11 -4.13 -1.53
C LEU A 179 7.10 -3.66 -2.98
N THR A 180 8.23 -3.83 -3.68
CA THR A 180 8.39 -3.42 -5.08
C THR A 180 9.08 -4.52 -5.88
N LEU A 181 8.81 -4.59 -7.18
CA LEU A 181 9.45 -5.55 -8.07
C LEU A 181 10.89 -5.21 -8.37
N ALA A 182 11.20 -3.93 -8.47
CA ALA A 182 12.53 -3.47 -8.86
C ALA A 182 12.96 -2.24 -8.07
N ARG A 183 14.29 -2.11 -7.92
CA ARG A 183 14.95 -0.91 -7.41
C ARG A 183 15.91 -0.40 -8.49
N SER A 184 15.82 0.89 -8.83
CA SER A 184 16.76 1.55 -9.75
C SER A 184 17.67 2.52 -9.03
#